data_dc4dc5373fc1819b1e76917a65585438
#
_entry.id   dc4dc5373fc1819b1e76917a65585438
#
_cell.length_a   1.000
_cell.length_b   1.000
_cell.length_c   1.000
_cell.angle_alpha   90.00
_cell.angle_beta   90.00
_cell.angle_gamma   90.00
#
_symmetry.space_group_name_H-M   'P 1'
#
loop_
_entity.id
_entity.type
_entity.pdbx_description
1 polymer ?
#
loop_
_entity_poly.entity_id
_entity_poly.type
_entity_poly.pdbx_seq_one_letter_code
_entity_poly.pdbx_strand_id
1 'polypeptide(L)'
;MAVTTETEERVIRYNEAFTETLRDLMREDPDIFIAGEDVGRYGGVFQSFAGLNAEFGDERVVDTPIAEQAIIGLGIGAAAVGLRPIVDLMFMDFVMVAMDQIA
;
A
#
# COMPACT_ATOMS: atom_id res chain seq x y z
N MET A 1 -25.00 -23.03 -8.25
CA MET A 1 -24.28 -23.23 -8.45
C MET A 1 -23.39 -23.76 -7.84
N ALA A 2 -23.33 -24.32 -8.18
CA ALA A 2 -22.43 -25.01 -7.49
C ALA A 2 -21.20 -24.37 -7.56
N VAL A 3 -20.92 -23.88 -6.58
CA VAL A 3 -19.67 -23.48 -6.46
C VAL A 3 -18.80 -24.61 -6.57
N THR A 4 -18.07 -24.59 -7.53
CA THR A 4 -17.11 -25.59 -7.54
C THR A 4 -16.15 -25.32 -6.45
N THR A 5 -16.00 -26.27 -5.69
CA THR A 5 -15.00 -26.28 -4.68
C THR A 5 -13.65 -26.64 -5.25
N GLU A 6 -13.62 -26.93 -6.51
CA GLU A 6 -12.35 -27.16 -7.13
C GLU A 6 -11.77 -25.84 -7.47
N THR A 7 -10.82 -25.45 -6.68
CA THR A 7 -10.04 -24.31 -7.00
C THR A 7 -8.91 -24.74 -7.90
N GLU A 8 -8.86 -24.15 -9.04
CA GLU A 8 -7.67 -24.25 -9.84
C GLU A 8 -6.54 -23.61 -9.06
N GLU A 9 -5.49 -24.35 -8.86
CA GLU A 9 -4.30 -23.78 -8.25
C GLU A 9 -3.74 -22.71 -9.17
N ARG A 10 -3.54 -21.54 -8.60
CA ARG A 10 -2.98 -20.42 -9.32
C ARG A 10 -1.66 -20.06 -8.69
N VAL A 11 -0.61 -20.09 -9.50
CA VAL A 11 0.73 -19.73 -9.04
C VAL A 11 0.98 -18.27 -9.39
N ILE A 12 1.14 -17.44 -8.36
CA ILE A 12 1.43 -16.02 -8.51
C ILE A 12 2.60 -15.63 -7.62
N ARG A 13 3.22 -14.52 -7.94
CA ARG A 13 4.29 -13.98 -7.11
C ARG A 13 3.72 -13.30 -5.87
N TYR A 14 4.54 -13.15 -4.84
CA TYR A 14 4.14 -12.46 -3.62
C TYR A 14 3.64 -11.04 -3.89
N ASN A 15 4.36 -10.28 -4.72
CA ASN A 15 3.94 -8.92 -5.03
C ASN A 15 2.63 -8.87 -5.82
N GLU A 16 2.35 -9.86 -6.64
CA GLU A 16 1.06 -9.95 -7.33
C GLU A 16 -0.08 -10.22 -6.35
N ALA A 17 0.15 -11.13 -5.41
CA ALA A 17 -0.82 -11.43 -4.36
C ALA A 17 -1.08 -10.21 -3.49
N PHE A 18 -0.03 -9.48 -3.15
CA PHE A 18 -0.11 -8.25 -2.38
C PHE A 18 -0.94 -7.20 -3.12
N THR A 19 -0.64 -6.98 -4.40
CA THR A 19 -1.36 -6.00 -5.22
C THR A 19 -2.83 -6.34 -5.36
N GLU A 20 -3.15 -7.60 -5.62
CA GLU A 20 -4.55 -8.05 -5.72
C GLU A 20 -5.31 -7.83 -4.43
N THR A 21 -4.70 -8.19 -3.31
CA THR A 21 -5.31 -8.03 -2.00
C THR A 21 -5.59 -6.57 -1.70
N LEU A 22 -4.61 -5.70 -1.95
CA LEU A 22 -4.80 -4.26 -1.76
C LEU A 22 -5.91 -3.71 -2.64
N ARG A 23 -5.95 -4.12 -3.89
CA ARG A 23 -7.00 -3.66 -4.81
C ARG A 23 -8.38 -4.03 -4.27
N ASP A 24 -8.55 -5.26 -3.83
CA ASP A 24 -9.83 -5.71 -3.30
C ASP A 24 -10.22 -4.97 -2.04
N LEU A 25 -9.28 -4.80 -1.11
CA LEU A 25 -9.52 -4.06 0.12
C LEU A 25 -9.86 -2.60 -0.13
N MET A 26 -9.15 -1.96 -1.05
CA MET A 26 -9.39 -0.56 -1.37
C MET A 26 -10.72 -0.34 -2.09
N ARG A 27 -11.19 -1.32 -2.83
CA ARG A 27 -12.52 -1.27 -3.44
C ARG A 27 -13.63 -1.35 -2.40
N GLU A 28 -13.41 -2.13 -1.35
CA GLU A 28 -14.38 -2.30 -0.28
C GLU A 28 -14.36 -1.18 0.74
N ASP A 29 -13.19 -0.61 1.02
CA ASP A 29 -13.01 0.36 2.10
C ASP A 29 -12.41 1.66 1.56
N PRO A 30 -13.21 2.73 1.49
CA PRO A 30 -12.72 4.01 0.98
C PRO A 30 -11.73 4.71 1.90
N ASP A 31 -11.59 4.26 3.14
CA ASP A 31 -10.67 4.85 4.10
C ASP A 31 -9.24 4.34 3.95
N ILE A 32 -9.04 3.28 3.20
CA ILE A 32 -7.71 2.75 2.91
C ILE A 32 -7.04 3.62 1.84
N PHE A 33 -5.85 4.10 2.16
CA PHE A 33 -5.01 4.78 1.19
C PHE A 33 -3.55 4.36 1.36
N ILE A 34 -2.77 4.57 0.32
CA ILE A 34 -1.36 4.19 0.27
C ILE A 34 -0.53 5.45 0.18
N ALA A 35 0.55 5.52 0.93
CA ALA A 35 1.51 6.61 0.84
C ALA A 35 2.93 6.07 0.89
N GLY A 36 3.79 6.62 0.06
CA GLY A 36 5.18 6.21 0.01
C GLY A 36 5.89 6.80 -1.19
N GLU A 37 7.18 6.53 -1.29
CA GLU A 37 7.98 7.00 -2.40
C GLU A 37 7.67 6.17 -3.64
N ASP A 38 7.37 6.85 -4.74
CA ASP A 38 7.13 6.23 -6.05
C ASP A 38 6.05 5.13 -6.06
N VAL A 39 5.11 5.18 -5.12
CA VAL A 39 4.01 4.20 -5.07
C VAL A 39 2.91 4.50 -6.09
N GLY A 40 2.83 5.74 -6.59
CA GLY A 40 1.81 6.19 -7.51
C GLY A 40 1.96 5.63 -8.91
N ARG A 41 2.26 6.50 -9.87
CA ARG A 41 2.34 6.09 -11.28
C ARG A 41 3.42 5.04 -11.54
N TYR A 42 4.51 5.12 -10.81
CA TYR A 42 5.60 4.14 -10.96
C TYR A 42 5.21 2.76 -10.43
N GLY A 43 4.33 2.70 -9.44
CA GLY A 43 3.84 1.43 -8.90
C GLY A 43 4.70 0.82 -7.81
N GLY A 44 5.60 1.59 -7.23
CA GLY A 44 6.53 1.13 -6.20
C GLY A 44 7.80 0.51 -6.79
N VAL A 45 8.86 0.52 -6.01
CA VAL A 45 10.16 0.00 -6.42
C VAL A 45 10.09 -1.47 -6.85
N PHE A 46 9.26 -2.26 -6.18
CA PHE A 46 9.07 -3.68 -6.46
C PHE A 46 7.79 -3.95 -7.25
N GLN A 47 7.15 -2.91 -7.77
CA GLN A 47 5.90 -2.99 -8.52
C GLN A 47 4.73 -3.58 -7.70
N SER A 48 4.81 -3.51 -6.39
CA SER A 48 3.77 -4.02 -5.50
C SER A 48 2.49 -3.18 -5.53
N PHE A 49 2.57 -1.96 -6.03
CA PHE A 49 1.44 -1.04 -6.14
C PHE A 49 1.05 -0.76 -7.60
N ALA A 50 1.52 -1.59 -8.51
CA ALA A 50 1.30 -1.39 -9.95
C ALA A 50 -0.19 -1.30 -10.28
N GLY A 51 -0.58 -0.25 -11.00
CA GLY A 51 -1.96 -0.06 -11.46
C GLY A 51 -2.92 0.52 -10.44
N LEU A 52 -2.55 0.59 -9.16
CA LEU A 52 -3.45 1.09 -8.13
C LEU A 52 -3.72 2.60 -8.27
N ASN A 53 -2.70 3.38 -8.63
CA ASN A 53 -2.88 4.80 -8.85
C ASN A 53 -3.85 5.08 -9.99
N ALA A 54 -3.77 4.31 -11.07
CA ALA A 54 -4.67 4.47 -12.21
C ALA A 54 -6.13 4.16 -11.83
N GLU A 55 -6.33 3.21 -10.93
CA GLU A 55 -7.68 2.83 -10.51
C GLU A 55 -8.25 3.76 -9.44
N PHE A 56 -7.45 4.14 -8.45
CA PHE A 56 -7.95 4.83 -7.25
C PHE A 56 -7.60 6.33 -7.20
N GLY A 57 -6.67 6.77 -8.02
CA GLY A 57 -6.31 8.18 -8.10
C GLY A 57 -5.24 8.63 -7.11
N ASP A 58 -4.79 9.86 -7.31
CA ASP A 58 -3.66 10.43 -6.55
C ASP A 58 -3.99 10.71 -5.08
N GLU A 59 -5.26 10.81 -4.74
CA GLU A 59 -5.66 11.04 -3.35
C GLU A 59 -5.60 9.77 -2.49
N ARG A 60 -5.70 8.62 -3.13
CA ARG A 60 -5.67 7.33 -2.43
C ARG A 60 -4.37 6.57 -2.63
N VAL A 61 -3.57 6.93 -3.61
CA VAL A 61 -2.24 6.37 -3.84
C VAL A 61 -1.29 7.55 -3.97
N VAL A 62 -0.70 7.92 -2.86
CA VAL A 62 -0.02 9.21 -2.68
C VAL A 62 1.48 9.04 -2.78
N ASP A 63 2.08 9.71 -3.75
CA ASP A 63 3.53 9.80 -3.83
C ASP A 63 4.04 10.79 -2.80
N THR A 64 5.05 10.39 -2.05
CA THR A 64 5.71 11.26 -1.08
C THR A 64 7.14 11.57 -1.49
N PRO A 65 7.72 12.64 -0.97
CA PRO A 65 9.17 12.82 -1.05
C PRO A 65 9.91 11.71 -0.29
N ILE A 66 11.21 11.65 -0.46
CA ILE A 66 12.07 10.76 0.30
C ILE A 66 12.19 11.34 1.72
N ALA A 67 11.34 10.87 2.61
CA ALA A 67 11.25 11.36 3.99
C ALA A 67 10.58 10.31 4.86
N GLU A 68 11.32 9.29 5.25
CA GLU A 68 10.77 8.14 5.99
C GLU A 68 10.05 8.55 7.26
N GLN A 69 10.60 9.50 8.02
CA GLN A 69 9.95 10.01 9.22
C GLN A 69 8.59 10.63 8.91
N ALA A 70 8.51 11.41 7.86
CA ALA A 70 7.25 12.04 7.45
C ALA A 70 6.24 11.02 6.95
N ILE A 71 6.68 9.97 6.26
CA ILE A 71 5.80 8.92 5.77
C ILE A 71 5.15 8.18 6.94
N ILE A 72 5.93 7.79 7.93
CA ILE A 72 5.39 7.12 9.13
C ILE A 72 4.52 8.10 9.93
N GLY A 73 4.95 9.33 10.12
CA GLY A 73 4.16 10.34 10.81
C GLY A 73 2.81 10.59 10.15
N LEU A 74 2.80 10.65 8.82
CA LEU A 74 1.57 10.76 8.05
C LEU A 74 0.63 9.59 8.33
N GLY A 75 1.18 8.37 8.34
CA GLY A 75 0.38 7.17 8.63
C GLY A 75 -0.22 7.21 10.02
N ILE A 76 0.56 7.57 11.03
CA ILE A 76 0.10 7.66 12.41
C ILE A 76 -1.01 8.71 12.54
N GLY A 77 -0.79 9.89 11.99
CA GLY A 77 -1.77 10.96 12.04
C GLY A 77 -3.08 10.62 11.32
N ALA A 78 -2.96 10.03 10.14
CA ALA A 78 -4.14 9.61 9.37
C ALA A 78 -4.94 8.54 10.13
N ALA A 79 -4.26 7.58 10.73
CA ALA A 79 -4.93 6.54 11.53
C ALA A 79 -5.63 7.13 12.73
N ALA A 80 -5.03 8.14 13.36
CA ALA A 80 -5.61 8.79 14.53
C ALA A 80 -6.94 9.49 14.22
N VAL A 81 -7.15 9.92 12.99
CA VAL A 81 -8.40 10.57 12.57
C VAL A 81 -9.36 9.64 11.83
N GLY A 82 -9.09 8.34 11.86
CA GLY A 82 -10.03 7.33 11.36
C GLY A 82 -9.75 6.74 9.98
N LEU A 83 -8.69 7.15 9.32
CA LEU A 83 -8.30 6.56 8.06
C LEU A 83 -7.51 5.27 8.29
N ARG A 84 -7.32 4.51 7.23
CA ARG A 84 -6.56 3.26 7.28
C ARG A 84 -5.39 3.34 6.31
N PRO A 85 -4.27 3.91 6.76
CA PRO A 85 -3.11 4.11 5.92
C PRO A 85 -2.28 2.84 5.74
N ILE A 86 -1.75 2.68 4.55
CA ILE A 86 -0.70 1.72 4.25
C ILE A 86 0.49 2.56 3.80
N VAL A 87 1.55 2.53 4.56
CA VAL A 87 2.73 3.33 4.27
C VAL A 87 3.90 2.43 3.88
N ASP A 88 4.60 2.83 2.85
CA ASP A 88 5.69 2.03 2.29
C ASP A 88 7.03 2.73 2.51
N LEU A 89 7.96 2.05 3.16
CA LEU A 89 9.32 2.53 3.36
C LEU A 89 10.32 1.90 2.39
N MET A 90 9.85 1.06 1.49
CA MET A 90 10.61 0.34 0.48
C MET A 90 11.56 -0.73 1.05
N PHE A 91 12.52 -0.33 1.85
CA PHE A 91 13.57 -1.22 2.36
C PHE A 91 13.59 -1.19 3.88
N MET A 92 13.72 -2.37 4.49
CA MET A 92 13.81 -2.50 5.95
C MET A 92 14.96 -1.68 6.54
N ASP A 93 16.02 -1.48 5.77
CA ASP A 93 17.16 -0.66 6.15
C ASP A 93 16.75 0.73 6.63
N PHE A 94 15.70 1.29 6.04
CA PHE A 94 15.26 2.66 6.33
C PHE A 94 14.28 2.77 7.48
N VAL A 95 13.88 1.66 8.08
CA VAL A 95 13.00 1.66 9.25
C VAL A 95 13.64 2.43 10.41
N MET A 96 14.94 2.29 10.58
CA MET A 96 15.66 2.98 11.65
C MET A 96 15.63 4.50 11.51
N VAL A 97 15.55 5.02 10.28
CA VAL A 97 15.43 6.46 10.03
C VAL A 97 14.13 7.01 10.61
N ALA A 98 13.08 6.21 10.60
CA ALA A 98 11.75 6.60 11.06
C ALA A 98 11.44 6.09 12.48
N MET A 99 12.42 5.54 13.18
CA MET A 99 12.17 4.85 14.45
C MET A 99 11.60 5.77 15.53
N ASP A 100 11.92 7.04 15.51
CA ASP A 100 11.36 8.03 16.43
C ASP A 100 9.84 8.21 16.26
N GLN A 101 9.33 7.89 15.08
CA GLN A 101 7.89 7.91 14.82
C GLN A 101 7.23 6.57 15.12
N ILE A 102 7.97 5.47 14.98
CA ILE A 102 7.45 4.13 15.19
C ILE A 102 7.36 3.80 16.69
N ALA A 103 8.37 4.19 17.43
CA ALA A 103 8.50 3.84 18.85
C ALA A 103 7.54 4.61 19.77
#